data_d8e7bdc627937f62d316e6e9479637a2
#
_entry.id   d8e7bdc627937f62d316e6e9479637a2
#
_cell.length_a   1.000
_cell.length_b   1.000
_cell.length_c   1.000
_cell.angle_alpha   90.00
_cell.angle_beta   90.00
_cell.angle_gamma   90.00
#
_symmetry.space_group_name_H-M   'P 1'
#
loop_
_entity.id
_entity.type
_entity.pdbx_description
1 polymer ?
#
loop_
_entity_poly.entity_id
_entity_poly.type
_entity_poly.pdbx_seq_one_letter_code
_entity_poly.pdbx_strand_id
1 'polypeptide(L)'
;LAREPGATVIHDIRTSRGAIEALQAEGAKTVMGKVGHAFAKVALRETGAVCGGELAGHYYFRDFVCCDSGELAALLVLAELAAAKRQGMTFSALMAPICRYANSGEMNYLIADKDGAIAAVLCALEVFGRPQARYDFDGVRIEYAAWWLNIRKSNTEPYLRLIVEARDAALLAERKRLLDAVLRPFGVMQT
;
A
#
# COMPACT_ATOMS: atom_id res chain seq x y z
N LEU A 1 7.04 -10.14 15.30
CA LEU A 1 8.34 -10.70 14.88
C LEU A 1 9.22 -11.11 16.06
N ALA A 2 9.15 -10.40 17.19
CA ALA A 2 9.92 -10.79 18.39
C ALA A 2 9.65 -12.23 18.86
N ARG A 3 8.44 -12.75 18.66
CA ARG A 3 8.05 -14.12 19.02
C ARG A 3 8.38 -15.16 17.92
N GLU A 4 8.48 -14.72 16.68
CA GLU A 4 8.70 -15.58 15.51
C GLU A 4 9.62 -14.88 14.51
N PRO A 5 10.94 -14.89 14.74
CA PRO A 5 11.91 -14.25 13.84
C PRO A 5 11.85 -14.85 12.43
N GLY A 6 11.91 -13.98 11.42
CA GLY A 6 11.82 -14.42 10.03
C GLY A 6 10.42 -14.81 9.54
N ALA A 7 9.39 -14.52 10.35
CA ALA A 7 8.00 -14.82 9.98
C ALA A 7 7.59 -14.08 8.70
N THR A 8 6.65 -14.68 7.98
CA THR A 8 6.04 -14.07 6.80
C THR A 8 4.91 -13.14 7.22
N VAL A 9 4.86 -11.95 6.61
CA VAL A 9 3.79 -10.96 6.75
C VAL A 9 3.25 -10.66 5.36
N ILE A 10 1.93 -10.72 5.18
CA ILE A 10 1.30 -10.34 3.91
C ILE A 10 0.86 -8.88 3.94
N HIS A 11 0.86 -8.25 2.77
CA HIS A 11 0.35 -6.91 2.58
C HIS A 11 -0.29 -6.76 1.20
N ASP A 12 -1.19 -5.80 1.03
CA ASP A 12 -1.77 -5.57 -0.29
C ASP A 12 -0.83 -4.76 -1.22
N ILE A 13 -1.15 -4.77 -2.51
CA ILE A 13 -0.37 -4.08 -3.56
C ILE A 13 -0.28 -2.56 -3.36
N ARG A 14 -1.13 -1.97 -2.51
CA ARG A 14 -1.18 -0.52 -2.22
C ARG A 14 -0.32 -0.13 -1.01
N THR A 15 0.26 -1.09 -0.32
CA THR A 15 1.01 -0.84 0.92
C THR A 15 2.22 0.06 0.67
N SER A 16 2.42 1.03 1.58
CA SER A 16 3.55 1.95 1.58
C SER A 16 4.88 1.21 1.60
N ARG A 17 5.84 1.70 0.82
CA ARG A 17 7.23 1.22 0.86
C ARG A 17 7.83 1.32 2.27
N GLY A 18 7.50 2.40 3.01
CA GLY A 18 8.00 2.57 4.38
C GLY A 18 7.54 1.47 5.33
N ALA A 19 6.30 0.98 5.19
CA ALA A 19 5.80 -0.14 5.98
C ALA A 19 6.52 -1.46 5.61
N ILE A 20 6.72 -1.70 4.31
CA ILE A 20 7.43 -2.90 3.81
C ILE A 20 8.87 -2.91 4.32
N GLU A 21 9.59 -1.79 4.18
CA GLU A 21 10.97 -1.64 4.64
C GLU A 21 11.09 -1.79 6.15
N ALA A 22 10.14 -1.27 6.92
CA ALA A 22 10.12 -1.43 8.37
C ALA A 22 9.94 -2.91 8.77
N LEU A 23 9.02 -3.63 8.12
CA LEU A 23 8.83 -5.06 8.35
C LEU A 23 10.10 -5.86 8.02
N GLN A 24 10.75 -5.55 6.89
CA GLN A 24 11.98 -6.22 6.46
C GLN A 24 13.15 -5.90 7.39
N ALA A 25 13.25 -4.67 7.90
CA ALA A 25 14.28 -4.29 8.89
C ALA A 25 14.15 -5.08 10.20
N GLU A 26 12.90 -5.44 10.58
CA GLU A 26 12.62 -6.33 11.72
C GLU A 26 12.79 -7.83 11.37
N GLY A 27 13.30 -8.14 10.17
CA GLY A 27 13.56 -9.50 9.73
C GLY A 27 12.35 -10.26 9.16
N ALA A 28 11.22 -9.59 8.89
CA ALA A 28 10.08 -10.25 8.27
C ALA A 28 10.35 -10.58 6.79
N LYS A 29 9.76 -11.67 6.33
CA LYS A 29 9.55 -11.94 4.91
C LYS A 29 8.22 -11.30 4.51
N THR A 30 8.22 -10.42 3.52
CA THR A 30 7.01 -9.74 3.06
C THR A 30 6.47 -10.39 1.80
N VAL A 31 5.16 -10.61 1.72
CA VAL A 31 4.47 -11.14 0.54
C VAL A 31 3.38 -10.16 0.12
N MET A 32 3.48 -9.65 -1.10
CA MET A 32 2.50 -8.74 -1.68
C MET A 32 1.34 -9.53 -2.28
N GLY A 33 0.11 -9.18 -1.89
CA GLY A 33 -1.13 -9.81 -2.37
C GLY A 33 -2.09 -8.84 -3.04
N LYS A 34 -3.19 -9.39 -3.56
CA LYS A 34 -4.32 -8.62 -4.10
C LYS A 34 -5.09 -7.92 -2.99
N VAL A 35 -5.76 -6.83 -3.35
CA VAL A 35 -6.72 -6.14 -2.47
C VAL A 35 -7.95 -7.01 -2.23
N GLY A 36 -8.33 -7.17 -0.98
CA GLY A 36 -9.58 -7.81 -0.58
C GLY A 36 -9.39 -8.97 0.38
N HIS A 37 -10.24 -9.00 1.39
CA HIS A 37 -10.15 -9.92 2.54
C HIS A 37 -10.19 -11.41 2.15
N ALA A 38 -10.86 -11.77 1.05
CA ALA A 38 -10.88 -13.16 0.58
C ALA A 38 -9.48 -13.60 0.12
N PHE A 39 -8.78 -12.75 -0.63
CA PHE A 39 -7.42 -13.02 -1.10
C PHE A 39 -6.42 -13.02 0.05
N ALA A 40 -6.53 -12.09 0.99
CA ALA A 40 -5.67 -12.01 2.15
C ALA A 40 -5.75 -13.29 3.01
N LYS A 41 -6.97 -13.80 3.27
CA LYS A 41 -7.19 -15.04 4.04
C LYS A 41 -6.59 -16.29 3.35
N VAL A 42 -6.69 -16.36 2.03
CA VAL A 42 -6.06 -17.45 1.25
C VAL A 42 -4.55 -17.31 1.35
N ALA A 43 -3.99 -16.14 1.08
CA ALA A 43 -2.56 -15.90 1.15
C ALA A 43 -1.96 -16.19 2.54
N LEU A 44 -2.67 -15.84 3.64
CA LEU A 44 -2.23 -16.19 4.99
C LEU A 44 -2.05 -17.71 5.16
N ARG A 45 -3.03 -18.50 4.70
CA ARG A 45 -3.00 -19.97 4.83
C ARG A 45 -1.92 -20.60 3.96
N GLU A 46 -1.82 -20.17 2.71
CA GLU A 46 -0.88 -20.73 1.73
C GLU A 46 0.58 -20.42 2.08
N THR A 47 0.84 -19.22 2.63
CA THR A 47 2.21 -18.80 2.98
C THR A 47 2.61 -19.11 4.40
N GLY A 48 1.65 -19.51 5.25
CA GLY A 48 1.89 -19.66 6.69
C GLY A 48 2.18 -18.34 7.39
N ALA A 49 1.78 -17.21 6.79
CA ALA A 49 2.05 -15.87 7.34
C ALA A 49 1.42 -15.70 8.72
N VAL A 50 2.13 -15.02 9.61
CA VAL A 50 1.66 -14.77 10.99
C VAL A 50 0.57 -13.72 11.06
N CYS A 51 0.64 -12.72 10.18
CA CYS A 51 -0.35 -11.67 10.06
C CYS A 51 -0.32 -11.03 8.67
N GLY A 52 -1.27 -10.15 8.43
CA GLY A 52 -1.31 -9.32 7.23
C GLY A 52 -2.10 -8.05 7.43
N GLY A 53 -1.94 -7.11 6.51
CA GLY A 53 -2.66 -5.85 6.54
C GLY A 53 -2.97 -5.30 5.15
N GLU A 54 -4.06 -4.55 5.06
CA GLU A 54 -4.44 -3.81 3.86
C GLU A 54 -4.46 -2.30 4.14
N LEU A 55 -4.22 -1.51 3.10
CA LEU A 55 -4.34 -0.04 3.19
C LEU A 55 -5.72 0.40 3.71
N ALA A 56 -6.76 -0.37 3.42
CA ALA A 56 -8.13 -0.08 3.85
C ALA A 56 -8.38 -0.29 5.37
N GLY A 57 -7.36 -0.71 6.14
CA GLY A 57 -7.49 -0.91 7.60
C GLY A 57 -8.01 -2.29 7.98
N HIS A 58 -7.91 -3.27 7.10
CA HIS A 58 -8.13 -4.67 7.45
C HIS A 58 -6.83 -5.29 7.96
N TYR A 59 -6.91 -6.03 9.07
CA TYR A 59 -5.76 -6.68 9.71
C TYR A 59 -6.08 -8.14 10.01
N TYR A 60 -5.26 -9.04 9.49
CA TYR A 60 -5.47 -10.49 9.55
C TYR A 60 -4.45 -11.13 10.46
N PHE A 61 -4.86 -12.13 11.24
CA PHE A 61 -3.98 -12.82 12.19
C PHE A 61 -4.14 -14.32 12.03
N ARG A 62 -3.02 -15.04 11.86
CA ARG A 62 -3.00 -16.50 11.77
C ARG A 62 -3.65 -17.13 13.01
N ASP A 63 -3.24 -16.68 14.18
CA ASP A 63 -3.69 -17.21 15.46
C ASP A 63 -5.14 -16.80 15.80
N PHE A 64 -5.74 -15.95 15.02
CA PHE A 64 -7.17 -15.61 15.05
C PHE A 64 -7.91 -16.21 13.84
N VAL A 65 -7.64 -17.49 13.57
CA VAL A 65 -8.26 -18.29 12.48
C VAL A 65 -8.11 -17.64 11.09
N CYS A 66 -7.02 -16.90 10.86
CA CYS A 66 -6.80 -16.10 9.67
C CYS A 66 -7.91 -15.08 9.40
N CYS A 67 -8.61 -14.64 10.46
CA CYS A 67 -9.68 -13.66 10.34
C CYS A 67 -9.16 -12.23 10.46
N ASP A 68 -9.95 -11.32 9.86
CA ASP A 68 -9.82 -9.88 10.05
C ASP A 68 -10.30 -9.49 11.45
N SER A 69 -9.52 -8.69 12.17
CA SER A 69 -9.90 -8.10 13.45
C SER A 69 -9.24 -6.74 13.66
N GLY A 70 -10.03 -5.69 13.47
CA GLY A 70 -9.63 -4.33 13.82
C GLY A 70 -9.44 -4.14 15.32
N GLU A 71 -10.23 -4.84 16.15
CA GLU A 71 -10.13 -4.79 17.61
C GLU A 71 -8.80 -5.36 18.10
N LEU A 72 -8.40 -6.52 17.59
CA LEU A 72 -7.11 -7.12 17.93
C LEU A 72 -5.95 -6.23 17.48
N ALA A 73 -6.03 -5.67 16.28
CA ALA A 73 -5.03 -4.72 15.78
C ALA A 73 -4.95 -3.48 16.69
N ALA A 74 -6.11 -2.91 17.08
CA ALA A 74 -6.14 -1.75 17.98
C ALA A 74 -5.52 -2.07 19.34
N LEU A 75 -5.80 -3.23 19.92
CA LEU A 75 -5.21 -3.65 21.21
C LEU A 75 -3.68 -3.81 21.11
N LEU A 76 -3.17 -4.36 20.01
CA LEU A 76 -1.74 -4.48 19.77
C LEU A 76 -1.08 -3.11 19.63
N VAL A 77 -1.66 -2.20 18.86
CA VAL A 77 -1.16 -0.82 18.71
C VAL A 77 -1.19 -0.08 20.05
N LEU A 78 -2.23 -0.24 20.86
CA LEU A 78 -2.33 0.37 22.19
C LEU A 78 -1.27 -0.19 23.16
N ALA A 79 -0.99 -1.48 23.10
CA ALA A 79 0.07 -2.10 23.90
C ALA A 79 1.46 -1.52 23.55
N GLU A 80 1.78 -1.41 22.27
CA GLU A 80 3.03 -0.80 21.79
C GLU A 80 3.11 0.69 22.15
N LEU A 81 2.01 1.43 21.99
CA LEU A 81 1.95 2.83 22.40
C LEU A 81 2.15 3.01 23.90
N ALA A 82 1.58 2.12 24.73
CA ALA A 82 1.78 2.16 26.18
C ALA A 82 3.24 1.88 26.54
N ALA A 83 3.91 0.96 25.84
CA ALA A 83 5.33 0.70 26.01
C ALA A 83 6.19 1.91 25.61
N ALA A 84 5.92 2.51 24.45
CA ALA A 84 6.59 3.70 23.96
C ALA A 84 6.42 4.91 24.90
N LYS A 85 5.22 5.12 25.43
CA LYS A 85 4.93 6.19 26.41
C LYS A 85 5.72 6.04 27.70
N ARG A 86 5.94 4.82 28.19
CA ARG A 86 6.81 4.60 29.37
C ARG A 86 8.26 5.04 29.15
N GLN A 87 8.68 5.12 27.88
CA GLN A 87 9.99 5.62 27.45
C GLN A 87 9.96 7.10 27.05
N GLY A 88 8.86 7.82 27.31
CA GLY A 88 8.70 9.23 26.94
C GLY A 88 8.42 9.47 25.45
N MET A 89 8.16 8.41 24.68
CA MET A 89 7.94 8.51 23.24
C MET A 89 6.47 8.82 22.90
N THR A 90 6.25 9.69 21.91
CA THR A 90 4.91 9.97 21.36
C THR A 90 4.53 8.95 20.28
N PHE A 91 3.23 8.84 19.95
CA PHE A 91 2.80 8.00 18.84
C PHE A 91 3.41 8.45 17.51
N SER A 92 3.48 9.77 17.25
CA SER A 92 4.14 10.29 16.04
C SER A 92 5.62 9.90 15.96
N ALA A 93 6.34 9.92 17.07
CA ALA A 93 7.73 9.47 17.09
C ALA A 93 7.86 7.96 16.84
N LEU A 94 6.93 7.15 17.36
CA LEU A 94 6.86 5.72 17.09
C LEU A 94 6.61 5.43 15.60
N MET A 95 5.76 6.23 14.94
CA MET A 95 5.41 6.04 13.53
C MET A 95 6.42 6.66 12.56
N ALA A 96 7.24 7.61 12.98
CA ALA A 96 8.17 8.34 12.11
C ALA A 96 9.10 7.45 11.26
N PRO A 97 9.67 6.34 11.78
CA PRO A 97 10.50 5.43 10.98
C PRO A 97 9.73 4.72 9.85
N ILE A 98 8.41 4.60 9.96
CA ILE A 98 7.53 3.94 8.99
C ILE A 98 6.99 4.96 7.99
N CYS A 99 6.57 6.13 8.48
CA CYS A 99 5.95 7.21 7.67
C CYS A 99 7.00 8.12 7.01
N ARG A 100 7.97 7.52 6.30
CA ARG A 100 9.10 8.26 5.69
C ARG A 100 8.82 8.82 4.31
N TYR A 101 7.80 8.35 3.65
CA TYR A 101 7.45 8.70 2.28
C TYR A 101 6.22 9.60 2.25
N ALA A 102 6.19 10.51 1.28
CA ALA A 102 5.00 11.29 0.99
C ALA A 102 4.03 10.45 0.14
N ASN A 103 2.78 10.33 0.58
CA ASN A 103 1.76 9.49 -0.04
C ASN A 103 0.54 10.33 -0.44
N SER A 104 -0.03 10.05 -1.62
CA SER A 104 -1.20 10.78 -2.13
C SER A 104 -2.51 10.43 -1.44
N GLY A 105 -2.55 9.31 -0.71
CA GLY A 105 -3.80 8.60 -0.48
C GLY A 105 -4.36 7.98 -1.76
N GLU A 106 -5.49 7.30 -1.67
CA GLU A 106 -6.19 6.75 -2.83
C GLU A 106 -6.99 7.85 -3.53
N MET A 107 -6.63 8.16 -4.77
CA MET A 107 -7.31 9.12 -5.63
C MET A 107 -8.29 8.38 -6.54
N ASN A 108 -9.55 8.80 -6.55
CA ASN A 108 -10.63 8.16 -7.29
C ASN A 108 -10.99 9.00 -8.51
N TYR A 109 -10.93 8.42 -9.70
CA TYR A 109 -11.30 9.07 -10.96
C TYR A 109 -12.54 8.40 -11.55
N LEU A 110 -13.57 9.18 -11.82
CA LEU A 110 -14.74 8.72 -12.55
C LEU A 110 -14.42 8.72 -14.05
N ILE A 111 -14.11 7.56 -14.59
CA ILE A 111 -13.64 7.34 -15.96
C ILE A 111 -14.43 6.21 -16.60
N ALA A 112 -14.99 6.45 -17.78
CA ALA A 112 -15.70 5.43 -18.55
C ALA A 112 -14.72 4.44 -19.19
N ASP A 113 -13.75 4.94 -19.97
CA ASP A 113 -12.70 4.13 -20.59
C ASP A 113 -11.49 3.97 -19.65
N LYS A 114 -11.62 3.05 -18.70
CA LYS A 114 -10.57 2.77 -17.74
C LYS A 114 -9.34 2.11 -18.37
N ASP A 115 -9.54 1.29 -19.41
CA ASP A 115 -8.44 0.60 -20.08
C ASP A 115 -7.60 1.57 -20.90
N GLY A 116 -8.23 2.45 -21.66
CA GLY A 116 -7.54 3.54 -22.36
C GLY A 116 -6.80 4.47 -21.42
N ALA A 117 -7.42 4.82 -20.28
CA ALA A 117 -6.76 5.65 -19.26
C ALA A 117 -5.52 4.97 -18.64
N ILE A 118 -5.61 3.67 -18.32
CA ILE A 118 -4.43 2.91 -17.83
C ILE A 118 -3.34 2.87 -18.90
N ALA A 119 -3.70 2.59 -20.15
CA ALA A 119 -2.72 2.55 -21.25
C ALA A 119 -2.03 3.91 -21.46
N ALA A 120 -2.79 5.02 -21.37
CA ALA A 120 -2.23 6.37 -21.47
C ALA A 120 -1.25 6.67 -20.31
N VAL A 121 -1.59 6.27 -19.07
CA VAL A 121 -0.68 6.39 -17.94
C VAL A 121 0.58 5.58 -18.19
N LEU A 122 0.48 4.31 -18.59
CA LEU A 122 1.64 3.46 -18.84
C LEU A 122 2.55 4.04 -19.94
N CYS A 123 1.98 4.56 -21.02
CA CYS A 123 2.73 5.25 -22.07
C CYS A 123 3.46 6.49 -21.53
N ALA A 124 2.78 7.32 -20.73
CA ALA A 124 3.39 8.51 -20.13
C ALA A 124 4.53 8.18 -19.16
N LEU A 125 4.57 6.97 -18.61
CA LEU A 125 5.64 6.53 -17.72
C LEU A 125 6.92 6.11 -18.45
N GLU A 126 6.89 5.88 -19.74
CA GLU A 126 8.06 5.47 -20.54
C GLU A 126 9.21 6.49 -20.48
N VAL A 127 8.89 7.77 -20.29
CA VAL A 127 9.87 8.86 -20.12
C VAL A 127 10.80 8.65 -18.91
N PHE A 128 10.35 7.90 -17.90
CA PHE A 128 11.15 7.60 -16.70
C PHE A 128 12.07 6.39 -16.85
N GLY A 129 12.09 5.77 -18.05
CA GLY A 129 12.90 4.62 -18.35
C GLY A 129 12.43 3.34 -17.65
N ARG A 130 13.34 2.39 -17.51
CA ARG A 130 13.02 1.07 -16.96
C ARG A 130 12.70 1.13 -15.46
N PRO A 131 11.53 0.64 -15.02
CA PRO A 131 11.20 0.55 -13.60
C PRO A 131 12.05 -0.51 -12.89
N GLN A 132 12.20 -0.37 -11.56
CA GLN A 132 12.85 -1.36 -10.71
C GLN A 132 11.99 -2.62 -10.54
N ALA A 133 10.67 -2.43 -10.44
CA ALA A 133 9.72 -3.53 -10.36
C ALA A 133 8.38 -3.15 -11.01
N ARG A 134 7.67 -4.18 -11.50
CA ARG A 134 6.31 -4.06 -12.04
C ARG A 134 5.49 -5.27 -11.60
N TYR A 135 4.27 -5.00 -11.16
CA TYR A 135 3.31 -6.00 -10.69
C TYR A 135 1.97 -5.76 -11.38
N ASP A 136 1.44 -6.78 -12.06
CA ASP A 136 0.24 -6.69 -12.92
C ASP A 136 -0.94 -7.55 -12.40
N PHE A 137 -0.90 -8.03 -11.16
CA PHE A 137 -1.89 -8.99 -10.66
C PHE A 137 -3.14 -8.37 -10.02
N ASP A 138 -3.11 -7.03 -9.70
CA ASP A 138 -4.28 -6.27 -9.23
C ASP A 138 -4.14 -4.80 -9.67
N GLY A 139 -4.61 -4.51 -10.90
CA GLY A 139 -4.18 -3.34 -11.64
C GLY A 139 -2.69 -3.42 -11.95
N VAL A 140 -2.03 -2.27 -12.02
CA VAL A 140 -0.61 -2.18 -12.30
C VAL A 140 0.08 -1.37 -11.21
N ARG A 141 1.05 -1.98 -10.52
CA ARG A 141 1.98 -1.25 -9.65
C ARG A 141 3.34 -1.18 -10.35
N ILE A 142 3.90 0.03 -10.43
CA ILE A 142 5.22 0.29 -11.04
C ILE A 142 6.07 1.02 -10.02
N GLU A 143 7.28 0.51 -9.80
CA GLU A 143 8.22 1.05 -8.82
C GLU A 143 9.47 1.60 -9.49
N TYR A 144 9.80 2.83 -9.15
CA TYR A 144 11.06 3.51 -9.47
C TYR A 144 11.87 3.73 -8.18
N ALA A 145 13.12 4.13 -8.29
CA ALA A 145 14.00 4.33 -7.13
C ALA A 145 13.43 5.30 -6.09
N ALA A 146 12.81 6.39 -6.53
CA ALA A 146 12.35 7.47 -5.65
C ALA A 146 10.83 7.56 -5.47
N TRP A 147 10.06 6.74 -6.16
CA TRP A 147 8.59 6.79 -6.13
C TRP A 147 7.99 5.51 -6.71
N TRP A 148 6.71 5.28 -6.44
CA TRP A 148 5.92 4.23 -7.08
C TRP A 148 4.47 4.69 -7.26
N LEU A 149 3.74 4.02 -8.12
CA LEU A 149 2.30 4.15 -8.26
C LEU A 149 1.62 2.79 -8.33
N ASN A 150 0.35 2.75 -7.95
CA ASN A 150 -0.58 1.68 -8.31
C ASN A 150 -1.82 2.30 -8.95
N ILE A 151 -2.18 1.81 -10.12
CA ILE A 151 -3.39 2.18 -10.84
C ILE A 151 -4.24 0.94 -11.08
N ARG A 152 -5.50 0.96 -10.66
CA ARG A 152 -6.40 -0.18 -10.76
C ARG A 152 -7.85 0.21 -10.94
N LYS A 153 -8.62 -0.68 -11.54
CA LYS A 153 -10.08 -0.56 -11.56
C LYS A 153 -10.63 -0.91 -10.18
N SER A 154 -11.62 -0.16 -9.69
CA SER A 154 -12.38 -0.58 -8.51
C SER A 154 -13.25 -1.80 -8.87
N ASN A 155 -13.32 -2.76 -7.95
CA ASN A 155 -14.14 -3.96 -8.13
C ASN A 155 -15.64 -3.70 -7.85
N THR A 156 -15.94 -2.67 -7.07
CA THR A 156 -17.30 -2.41 -6.55
C THR A 156 -17.89 -1.09 -7.03
N GLU A 157 -17.07 -0.18 -7.55
CA GLU A 157 -17.47 1.18 -7.89
C GLU A 157 -16.99 1.55 -9.30
N PRO A 158 -17.58 2.55 -9.95
CA PRO A 158 -17.23 2.96 -11.32
C PRO A 158 -15.90 3.73 -11.41
N TYR A 159 -15.02 3.60 -10.42
CA TYR A 159 -13.78 4.38 -10.33
C TYR A 159 -12.55 3.66 -10.89
N LEU A 160 -11.67 4.45 -11.46
CA LEU A 160 -10.25 4.15 -11.59
C LEU A 160 -9.54 4.72 -10.37
N ARG A 161 -8.82 3.87 -9.63
CA ARG A 161 -8.13 4.25 -8.39
C ARG A 161 -6.64 4.37 -8.64
N LEU A 162 -6.05 5.44 -8.14
CA LEU A 162 -4.64 5.73 -8.28
C LEU A 162 -4.05 6.08 -6.91
N ILE A 163 -2.92 5.47 -6.59
CA ILE A 163 -2.08 5.84 -5.45
C ILE A 163 -0.69 6.16 -5.98
N VAL A 164 -0.09 7.20 -5.45
CA VAL A 164 1.29 7.58 -5.70
C VAL A 164 2.00 7.79 -4.37
N GLU A 165 3.18 7.21 -4.23
CA GLU A 165 4.05 7.46 -3.10
C GLU A 165 5.43 7.85 -3.61
N ALA A 166 6.05 8.86 -2.99
CA ALA A 166 7.34 9.39 -3.38
C ALA A 166 8.21 9.66 -2.15
N ARG A 167 9.53 9.74 -2.35
CA ARG A 167 10.50 9.99 -1.30
C ARG A 167 10.25 11.32 -0.54
N ASP A 168 9.62 12.30 -1.19
CA ASP A 168 9.32 13.61 -0.63
C ASP A 168 8.07 14.25 -1.25
N ALA A 169 7.56 15.29 -0.60
CA ALA A 169 6.34 15.98 -1.01
C ALA A 169 6.47 16.72 -2.36
N ALA A 170 7.67 17.21 -2.70
CA ALA A 170 7.90 17.93 -3.96
C ALA A 170 7.78 16.97 -5.14
N LEU A 171 8.44 15.81 -5.08
CA LEU A 171 8.36 14.77 -6.08
C LEU A 171 6.92 14.21 -6.19
N LEU A 172 6.25 13.98 -5.06
CA LEU A 172 4.85 13.56 -5.05
C LEU A 172 3.96 14.55 -5.81
N ALA A 173 4.09 15.85 -5.52
CA ALA A 173 3.30 16.89 -6.17
C ALA A 173 3.56 16.94 -7.69
N GLU A 174 4.81 16.76 -8.11
CA GLU A 174 5.19 16.70 -9.52
C GLU A 174 4.54 15.48 -10.22
N ARG A 175 4.64 14.29 -9.64
CA ARG A 175 4.07 13.05 -10.20
C ARG A 175 2.54 13.10 -10.25
N LYS A 176 1.90 13.63 -9.21
CA LYS A 176 0.45 13.85 -9.21
C LYS A 176 0.01 14.75 -10.34
N ARG A 177 0.67 15.90 -10.56
CA ARG A 177 0.35 16.83 -11.66
C ARG A 177 0.47 16.17 -13.03
N LEU A 178 1.53 15.39 -13.26
CA LEU A 178 1.71 14.65 -14.50
C LEU A 178 0.58 13.65 -14.73
N LEU A 179 0.29 12.82 -13.74
CA LEU A 179 -0.72 11.77 -13.84
C LEU A 179 -2.14 12.35 -13.97
N ASP A 180 -2.45 13.44 -13.25
CA ASP A 180 -3.71 14.15 -13.39
C ASP A 180 -3.88 14.74 -14.81
N ALA A 181 -2.82 15.34 -15.36
CA ALA A 181 -2.84 15.85 -16.74
C ALA A 181 -3.10 14.75 -17.78
N VAL A 182 -2.55 13.55 -17.57
CA VAL A 182 -2.78 12.38 -18.43
C VAL A 182 -4.20 11.85 -18.29
N LEU A 183 -4.75 11.81 -17.06
CA LEU A 183 -6.07 11.25 -16.79
C LEU A 183 -7.23 12.21 -17.09
N ARG A 184 -7.01 13.52 -17.04
CA ARG A 184 -8.02 14.56 -17.28
C ARG A 184 -8.83 14.39 -18.58
N PRO A 185 -8.25 13.98 -19.73
CA PRO A 185 -9.04 13.75 -20.95
C PRO A 185 -10.03 12.59 -20.85
N PHE A 186 -9.81 11.65 -19.91
CA PHE A 186 -10.65 10.46 -19.74
C PHE A 186 -11.76 10.65 -18.70
N GLY A 187 -11.60 11.59 -17.77
CA GLY A 187 -12.59 11.84 -16.73
C GLY A 187 -12.08 12.76 -15.61
N VAL A 188 -12.84 12.84 -14.53
CA VAL A 188 -12.59 13.76 -13.43
C VAL A 188 -12.25 13.04 -12.13
N MET A 189 -11.33 13.61 -11.36
CA MET A 189 -11.06 13.17 -10.00
C MET A 189 -12.24 13.55 -9.11
N GLN A 190 -12.71 12.61 -8.30
CA GLN A 190 -13.71 12.85 -7.26
C GLN A 190 -13.00 13.31 -5.99
N THR A 191 -13.47 14.38 -5.42
CA THR A 191 -12.97 14.95 -4.15
C THR A 191 -13.72 14.37 -2.95
#